data_0d1da376ba2119976cabe9ac54f3b248
#
_entry.id   0d1da376ba2119976cabe9ac54f3b248
#
_cell.length_a   1.000
_cell.length_b   1.000
_cell.length_c   1.000
_cell.angle_alpha   90.00
_cell.angle_beta   90.00
_cell.angle_gamma   90.00
#
_symmetry.space_group_name_H-M   'P 1'
#
loop_
_entity.id
_entity.type
_entity.pdbx_description
1 polymer ?
#
loop_
_entity_poly.entity_id
_entity_poly.type
_entity_poly.pdbx_seq_one_letter_code
_entity_poly.pdbx_strand_id
1 'polypeptide(L)'
;KCRTNPHLSQQVQKCVDYIEMNLDKKIRAADIAALVGYTEYYLTHKFKEETGLSVTDYIKFVKIERAKVLLKSTDQTVQDIAAALSFSTRNYFSRIFQEVTGQTPMEYREK
;
A
#
# COMPACT_ATOMS: atom_id res chain seq x y z
N LYS A 1 11.06 10.30 -4.10
CA LYS A 1 10.74 9.12 -4.22
C LYS A 1 9.64 8.83 -5.18
N CYS A 2 9.90 8.43 -6.20
CA CYS A 2 8.97 8.23 -7.24
C CYS A 2 8.65 6.77 -7.39
N ARG A 3 7.39 6.48 -7.44
CA ARG A 3 6.98 5.13 -7.68
C ARG A 3 6.71 4.89 -9.13
N THR A 4 6.77 5.94 -9.92
CA THR A 4 6.48 5.82 -11.32
C THR A 4 7.57 5.03 -12.00
N ASN A 5 7.15 4.05 -12.74
CA ASN A 5 8.03 3.25 -13.57
C ASN A 5 7.77 3.67 -15.00
N PRO A 6 8.79 4.14 -15.74
CA PRO A 6 8.55 4.61 -17.11
C PRO A 6 8.01 3.54 -18.04
N HIS A 7 8.05 2.27 -17.62
CA HIS A 7 7.53 1.19 -18.44
C HIS A 7 6.11 0.78 -18.09
N LEU A 8 5.49 1.46 -17.12
CA LEU A 8 4.11 1.13 -16.78
C LEU A 8 3.18 1.62 -17.87
N SER A 9 2.18 0.80 -18.18
CA SER A 9 1.13 1.23 -19.09
C SER A 9 0.32 2.33 -18.43
N GLN A 10 -0.44 3.05 -19.25
CA GLN A 10 -1.24 4.15 -18.77
C GLN A 10 -2.26 3.69 -17.73
N GLN A 11 -2.89 2.55 -17.97
CA GLN A 11 -3.89 2.03 -17.04
C GLN A 11 -3.28 1.60 -15.72
N VAL A 12 -2.13 0.95 -15.78
CA VAL A 12 -1.47 0.53 -14.55
C VAL A 12 -0.99 1.77 -13.78
N GLN A 13 -0.51 2.78 -14.49
CA GLN A 13 -0.11 4.02 -13.82
C GLN A 13 -1.29 4.66 -13.12
N LYS A 14 -2.47 4.64 -13.74
CA LYS A 14 -3.68 5.15 -13.07
C LYS A 14 -3.99 4.39 -11.81
N CYS A 15 -3.79 3.08 -11.83
CA CYS A 15 -4.02 2.26 -10.64
C CYS A 15 -3.06 2.65 -9.52
N VAL A 16 -1.79 2.82 -9.86
CA VAL A 16 -0.78 3.22 -8.89
C VAL A 16 -1.13 4.57 -8.29
N ASP A 17 -1.49 5.52 -9.13
CA ASP A 17 -1.85 6.86 -8.67
C ASP A 17 -3.05 6.82 -7.73
N TYR A 18 -4.05 6.03 -8.10
CA TYR A 18 -5.24 5.91 -7.26
C TYR A 18 -4.89 5.34 -5.89
N ILE A 19 -4.06 4.31 -5.88
CA ILE A 19 -3.64 3.71 -4.61
C ILE A 19 -2.93 4.73 -3.74
N GLU A 20 -2.00 5.46 -4.32
CA GLU A 20 -1.20 6.40 -3.54
C GLU A 20 -2.01 7.58 -3.03
N MET A 21 -3.09 7.92 -3.72
CA MET A 21 -3.95 9.02 -3.28
C MET A 21 -5.02 8.59 -2.29
N ASN A 22 -5.16 7.31 -2.04
CA ASN A 22 -6.22 6.80 -1.19
C ASN A 22 -5.72 5.88 -0.09
N LEU A 23 -4.51 6.12 0.39
CA LEU A 23 -3.92 5.25 1.42
C LEU A 23 -4.69 5.30 2.73
N ASP A 24 -5.47 6.34 2.95
CA ASP A 24 -6.27 6.47 4.16
C ASP A 24 -7.61 5.74 4.05
N LYS A 25 -7.83 5.00 2.97
CA LYS A 25 -9.08 4.31 2.73
C LYS A 25 -8.85 2.84 2.51
N LYS A 26 -9.89 2.06 2.66
CA LYS A 26 -9.85 0.66 2.26
C LYS A 26 -9.92 0.60 0.75
N ILE A 27 -8.92 0.01 0.15
CA ILE A 27 -8.83 -0.11 -1.30
C ILE A 27 -8.93 -1.57 -1.67
N ARG A 28 -9.78 -1.90 -2.63
CA ARG A 28 -9.93 -3.25 -3.10
C ARG A 28 -9.61 -3.36 -4.58
N ALA A 29 -9.11 -4.52 -4.97
CA ALA A 29 -8.78 -4.75 -6.37
C ALA A 29 -9.99 -4.55 -7.28
N ALA A 30 -11.18 -4.90 -6.80
CA ALA A 30 -12.39 -4.72 -7.60
C ALA A 30 -12.62 -3.24 -7.92
N ASP A 31 -12.38 -2.37 -6.95
CA ASP A 31 -12.57 -0.93 -7.15
C ASP A 31 -11.59 -0.40 -8.18
N ILE A 32 -10.36 -0.86 -8.10
CA ILE A 32 -9.33 -0.40 -9.02
C ILE A 32 -9.59 -0.92 -10.43
N ALA A 33 -10.03 -2.16 -10.54
CA ALA A 33 -10.35 -2.72 -11.84
C ALA A 33 -11.48 -1.93 -12.51
N ALA A 34 -12.49 -1.56 -11.74
CA ALA A 34 -13.60 -0.77 -12.27
C ALA A 34 -13.12 0.58 -12.75
N LEU A 35 -12.15 1.16 -12.06
CA LEU A 35 -11.62 2.47 -12.42
C LEU A 35 -11.03 2.47 -13.83
N VAL A 36 -10.36 1.41 -14.22
CA VAL A 36 -9.69 1.34 -15.51
C VAL A 36 -10.41 0.48 -16.52
N GLY A 37 -11.61 -0.03 -16.16
CA GLY A 37 -12.41 -0.81 -17.11
C GLY A 37 -11.91 -2.23 -17.33
N TYR A 38 -11.16 -2.77 -16.38
CA TYR A 38 -10.66 -4.14 -16.46
C TYR A 38 -11.50 -5.07 -15.59
N THR A 39 -11.44 -6.36 -15.89
CA THR A 39 -11.89 -7.36 -14.90
C THR A 39 -10.82 -7.47 -13.83
N GLU A 40 -11.23 -7.94 -12.65
CA GLU A 40 -10.25 -8.16 -11.58
C GLU A 40 -9.16 -9.13 -12.02
N TYR A 41 -9.57 -10.17 -12.75
CA TYR A 41 -8.60 -11.16 -13.20
C TYR A 41 -7.54 -10.54 -14.09
N TYR A 42 -7.98 -9.76 -15.08
CA TYR A 42 -7.06 -9.15 -16.01
C TYR A 42 -6.17 -8.13 -15.30
N LEU A 43 -6.76 -7.33 -14.41
CA LEU A 43 -5.99 -6.36 -13.67
C LEU A 43 -4.88 -7.02 -12.85
N THR A 44 -5.24 -8.11 -12.16
CA THR A 44 -4.27 -8.80 -11.32
C THR A 44 -3.07 -9.26 -12.13
N HIS A 45 -3.32 -9.85 -13.29
CA HIS A 45 -2.23 -10.33 -14.12
C HIS A 45 -1.41 -9.20 -14.71
N LYS A 46 -2.09 -8.19 -15.22
CA LYS A 46 -1.40 -7.06 -15.85
C LYS A 46 -0.57 -6.29 -14.84
N PHE A 47 -1.16 -6.05 -13.67
CA PHE A 47 -0.49 -5.30 -12.63
C PHE A 47 0.77 -6.03 -12.16
N LYS A 48 0.66 -7.33 -11.92
CA LYS A 48 1.82 -8.11 -11.48
C LYS A 48 2.88 -8.19 -12.56
N GLU A 49 2.47 -8.28 -13.80
CA GLU A 49 3.40 -8.33 -14.92
C GLU A 49 4.24 -7.06 -14.98
N GLU A 50 3.62 -5.90 -14.73
CA GLU A 50 4.32 -4.63 -14.87
C GLU A 50 5.02 -4.17 -13.60
N THR A 51 4.48 -4.48 -12.43
CA THR A 51 5.05 -3.98 -11.17
C THR A 51 5.81 -5.04 -10.39
N GLY A 52 5.58 -6.30 -10.69
CA GLY A 52 6.18 -7.39 -9.93
C GLY A 52 5.39 -7.80 -8.71
N LEU A 53 4.33 -7.07 -8.37
CA LEU A 53 3.52 -7.35 -7.18
C LEU A 53 2.06 -7.43 -7.55
N SER A 54 1.31 -8.25 -6.82
CA SER A 54 -0.14 -8.23 -6.97
C SER A 54 -0.66 -6.89 -6.49
N VAL A 55 -1.89 -6.55 -6.88
CA VAL A 55 -2.51 -5.31 -6.43
C VAL A 55 -2.55 -5.27 -4.91
N THR A 56 -2.97 -6.36 -4.28
CA THR A 56 -3.07 -6.42 -2.83
C THR A 56 -1.72 -6.20 -2.15
N ASP A 57 -0.69 -6.86 -2.66
CA ASP A 57 0.63 -6.71 -2.07
C ASP A 57 1.19 -5.31 -2.28
N TYR A 58 0.89 -4.73 -3.43
CA TYR A 58 1.34 -3.38 -3.71
C TYR A 58 0.71 -2.38 -2.73
N ILE A 59 -0.59 -2.55 -2.48
CA ILE A 59 -1.29 -1.67 -1.53
C ILE A 59 -0.65 -1.79 -0.15
N LYS A 60 -0.39 -3.02 0.30
CA LYS A 60 0.24 -3.21 1.60
C LYS A 60 1.60 -2.55 1.63
N PHE A 61 2.39 -2.74 0.58
CA PHE A 61 3.72 -2.18 0.53
C PHE A 61 3.71 -0.66 0.63
N VAL A 62 2.83 -0.01 -0.12
CA VAL A 62 2.79 1.45 -0.12
C VAL A 62 2.30 1.99 1.21
N LYS A 63 1.31 1.32 1.82
CA LYS A 63 0.83 1.74 3.13
C LYS A 63 1.94 1.62 4.18
N ILE A 64 2.73 0.56 4.11
CA ILE A 64 3.83 0.40 5.05
C ILE A 64 4.91 1.46 4.82
N GLU A 65 5.17 1.83 3.57
CA GLU A 65 6.11 2.90 3.31
C GLU A 65 5.64 4.21 3.93
N ARG A 66 4.34 4.51 3.84
CA ARG A 66 3.80 5.69 4.48
C ARG A 66 3.89 5.57 6.00
N ALA A 67 3.64 4.38 6.54
CA ALA A 67 3.73 4.17 7.98
C ALA A 67 5.13 4.43 8.48
N LYS A 68 6.15 4.04 7.71
CA LYS A 68 7.54 4.30 8.10
C LYS A 68 7.79 5.80 8.26
N VAL A 69 7.25 6.59 7.35
CA VAL A 69 7.39 8.04 7.43
C VAL A 69 6.70 8.57 8.68
N LEU A 70 5.47 8.12 8.93
CA LEU A 70 4.72 8.60 10.10
C LEU A 70 5.38 8.18 11.42
N LEU A 71 5.95 6.99 11.46
CA LEU A 71 6.63 6.53 12.67
C LEU A 71 7.84 7.39 13.01
N LYS A 72 8.54 7.86 11.99
CA LYS A 72 9.75 8.64 12.20
C LYS A 72 9.49 10.13 12.33
N SER A 73 8.44 10.64 11.70
CA SER A 73 8.24 12.08 11.63
C SER A 73 7.15 12.60 12.54
N THR A 74 6.41 11.74 13.23
CA THR A 74 5.32 12.18 14.10
C THR A 74 5.38 11.44 15.41
N ASP A 75 4.58 11.91 16.37
CA ASP A 75 4.41 11.26 17.66
C ASP A 75 3.16 10.40 17.70
N GLN A 76 2.54 10.15 16.57
CA GLN A 76 1.33 9.34 16.53
C GLN A 76 1.61 7.95 17.09
N THR A 77 0.62 7.40 17.79
CA THR A 77 0.76 6.05 18.30
C THR A 77 0.66 5.05 17.15
N VAL A 78 1.13 3.84 17.40
CA VAL A 78 0.99 2.77 16.40
C VAL A 78 -0.49 2.56 16.06
N GLN A 79 -1.35 2.65 17.09
CA GLN A 79 -2.79 2.54 16.87
C GLN A 79 -3.31 3.62 15.93
N ASP A 80 -2.88 4.86 16.15
CA ASP A 80 -3.32 5.98 15.31
C ASP A 80 -2.86 5.81 13.87
N ILE A 81 -1.63 5.37 13.68
CA ILE A 81 -1.09 5.17 12.34
C ILE A 81 -1.84 4.06 11.62
N ALA A 82 -2.11 2.95 12.32
CA ALA A 82 -2.86 1.86 11.73
C ALA A 82 -4.24 2.33 11.27
N ALA A 83 -4.91 3.12 12.11
CA ALA A 83 -6.23 3.64 11.76
C ALA A 83 -6.16 4.60 10.59
N ALA A 84 -5.16 5.47 10.58
CA ALA A 84 -5.01 6.46 9.51
C ALA A 84 -4.79 5.80 8.15
N LEU A 85 -4.18 4.63 8.15
CA LEU A 85 -3.91 3.91 6.91
C LEU A 85 -4.95 2.83 6.63
N SER A 86 -6.06 2.87 7.34
CA SER A 86 -7.20 1.97 7.14
C SER A 86 -6.89 0.49 7.32
N PHE A 87 -5.97 0.18 8.23
CA PHE A 87 -5.80 -1.20 8.66
C PHE A 87 -6.94 -1.53 9.63
N SER A 88 -7.45 -2.73 9.52
CA SER A 88 -8.60 -3.11 10.32
C SER A 88 -8.30 -3.17 11.81
N THR A 89 -7.09 -3.57 12.20
CA THR A 89 -6.69 -3.60 13.61
C THR A 89 -5.22 -3.23 13.71
N ARG A 90 -4.84 -2.83 14.93
CA ARG A 90 -3.43 -2.57 15.20
C ARG A 90 -2.59 -3.83 15.05
N ASN A 91 -3.13 -4.96 15.49
CA ASN A 91 -2.39 -6.23 15.40
C ASN A 91 -2.14 -6.63 13.97
N TYR A 92 -3.13 -6.47 13.11
CA TYR A 92 -2.96 -6.78 11.71
C TYR A 92 -1.91 -5.86 11.09
N PHE A 93 -1.98 -4.57 11.39
CA PHE A 93 -1.00 -3.62 10.91
C PHE A 93 0.41 -4.02 11.33
N SER A 94 0.60 -4.36 12.61
CA SER A 94 1.91 -4.73 13.11
C SER A 94 2.44 -5.97 12.40
N ARG A 95 1.57 -6.94 12.14
CA ARG A 95 1.99 -8.14 11.46
C ARG A 95 2.44 -7.84 10.03
N ILE A 96 1.66 -7.03 9.32
CA ILE A 96 2.02 -6.67 7.94
C ILE A 96 3.32 -5.85 7.94
N PHE A 97 3.44 -4.92 8.88
CA PHE A 97 4.66 -4.12 8.97
C PHE A 97 5.89 -5.02 9.15
N GLN A 98 5.77 -6.01 10.03
CA GLN A 98 6.89 -6.91 10.26
C GLN A 98 7.17 -7.79 9.05
N GLU A 99 6.14 -8.22 8.34
CA GLU A 99 6.34 -9.00 7.13
C GLU A 99 7.10 -8.20 6.06
N VAL A 100 6.80 -6.91 5.95
CA VAL A 100 7.40 -6.10 4.91
C VAL A 100 8.78 -5.60 5.30
N THR A 101 8.98 -5.21 6.56
CA THR A 101 10.22 -4.54 6.97
C THR A 101 11.16 -5.41 7.78
N GLY A 102 10.66 -6.51 8.35
CA GLY A 102 11.45 -7.34 9.24
C GLY A 102 11.48 -6.84 10.67
N GLN A 103 10.79 -5.75 10.98
CA GLN A 103 10.76 -5.16 12.32
C GLN A 103 9.34 -4.84 12.71
N THR A 104 9.08 -4.78 14.02
CA THR A 104 7.80 -4.28 14.48
C THR A 104 7.79 -2.76 14.33
N PRO A 105 6.60 -2.15 14.31
CA PRO A 105 6.53 -0.69 14.21
C PRO A 105 7.29 0.02 15.31
N MET A 106 7.20 -0.50 16.55
CA MET A 106 7.90 0.13 17.66
C MET A 106 9.41 0.00 17.51
N GLU A 107 9.88 -1.15 17.06
CA GLU A 107 11.30 -1.34 16.83
C GLU A 107 11.80 -0.36 15.76
N TYR A 108 11.02 -0.19 14.74
CA TYR A 108 11.39 0.72 13.67
C TYR A 108 11.46 2.17 14.17
N ARG A 109 10.49 2.57 14.97
CA ARG A 109 10.45 3.92 15.50
C ARG A 109 11.67 4.24 16.38
N GLU A 110 12.10 3.27 17.14
CA GLU A 110 13.17 3.49 18.10
C GLU A 110 14.55 3.47 17.47
N LYS A 111 14.64 3.03 16.24
CA LYS A 111 15.92 3.12 15.56
C LYS A 111 16.12 4.51 14.98
#